data_fbb889d4d6942a0c21047ac7b9de458d
#
_entry.id   fbb889d4d6942a0c21047ac7b9de458d
#
_cell.length_a   1.000
_cell.length_b   1.000
_cell.length_c   1.000
_cell.angle_alpha   90.00
_cell.angle_beta   90.00
_cell.angle_gamma   90.00
#
_symmetry.space_group_name_H-M   'P 1'
#
loop_
_entity.id
_entity.type
_entity.pdbx_description
1 polymer ?
#
loop_
_entity_poly.entity_id
_entity_poly.type
_entity_poly.pdbx_seq_one_letter_code
_entity_poly.pdbx_strand_id
1 'polypeptide(L)'
;MGRLAAAAETRWAPLVVAVAAVGVWWLQAVAIPLAGGRDFATYLGAYSELFHSDPIDLGYVLGRTPLSPLVVGVLLDPFHGALAEPLMSLLYAASVTAWFLAARSFGGAPALLTVAIVLLYPGYGIVMHELSSDSVFAIAFAGWSLLVVRVLRSPSPRGFALVGLGVALLVLVRPGNQVLLVLAVIPLLVSARWRTRLVSSAAFVLAAVALLAALTVHNGVRYGDYTIARGGNTRLPFERAFLTDRIVRPENGPSSRELARAVRRELLPQEPYRSYGVHLDDFFSDPSPRMIDDLGALANRKWGWENDARILRDVAIEAIRTHPGTYSRGVATTVWDLLHQPVFRVLYSGGDARQNSGAPEASGTQDTIVIGGRTLPRPTEGQRIPAPHEGGPTSPDGSIYTVWTSPIEHHLVFLRSADEERYIALHQRMDELRANVPDRAGNYTLALRLNQASRWFPPPVLWLVLGIVGLAVRRPAGMLALVTPAVAALLVIVLDALAIPSVPHYAVPAAPAFVLLAAGSLAGPRPATVRMPP
;
A
#
# COMPACT_ATOMS: atom_id res chain seq x y z
N MET A 1 38.05 0.40 7.41
CA MET A 1 36.73 0.38 8.05
C MET A 1 36.69 1.02 9.44
N GLY A 2 37.67 0.85 10.33
CA GLY A 2 37.63 1.38 11.69
C GLY A 2 37.43 2.90 11.81
N ARG A 3 38.18 3.71 11.02
CA ARG A 3 38.04 5.18 11.04
C ARG A 3 36.66 5.66 10.58
N LEU A 4 36.09 5.04 9.56
CA LEU A 4 34.75 5.38 9.07
C LEU A 4 33.66 4.99 10.08
N ALA A 5 33.80 3.81 10.72
CA ALA A 5 32.87 3.40 11.76
C ALA A 5 32.90 4.35 12.97
N ALA A 6 34.08 4.83 13.37
CA ALA A 6 34.22 5.86 14.41
C ALA A 6 33.58 7.21 13.98
N ALA A 7 33.74 7.60 12.72
CA ALA A 7 33.08 8.81 12.18
C ALA A 7 31.55 8.71 12.22
N ALA A 8 30.97 7.54 11.97
CA ALA A 8 29.52 7.31 12.08
C ALA A 8 28.97 7.45 13.51
N GLU A 9 29.82 7.39 14.53
CA GLU A 9 29.45 7.59 15.93
C GLU A 9 29.49 9.05 16.39
N THR A 10 30.00 9.94 15.56
CA THR A 10 30.05 11.38 15.86
C THR A 10 28.65 12.01 15.92
N ARG A 11 28.53 13.13 16.64
CA ARG A 11 27.25 13.87 16.73
C ARG A 11 26.78 14.45 15.39
N TRP A 12 27.69 14.68 14.45
CA TRP A 12 27.42 15.27 13.14
C TRP A 12 27.03 14.24 12.06
N ALA A 13 27.29 12.96 12.32
CA ALA A 13 27.01 11.90 11.35
C ALA A 13 25.57 11.89 10.83
N PRO A 14 24.52 12.06 11.66
CA PRO A 14 23.14 12.13 11.16
C PRO A 14 22.91 13.30 10.19
N LEU A 15 23.53 14.45 10.42
CA LEU A 15 23.41 15.60 9.52
C LEU A 15 24.11 15.33 8.18
N VAL A 16 25.30 14.73 8.20
CA VAL A 16 26.02 14.34 6.98
C VAL A 16 25.19 13.34 6.17
N VAL A 17 24.57 12.35 6.83
CA VAL A 17 23.67 11.38 6.19
C VAL A 17 22.47 12.08 5.57
N ALA A 18 21.84 13.03 6.29
CA ALA A 18 20.69 13.76 5.78
C ALA A 18 21.06 14.58 4.53
N VAL A 19 22.17 15.30 4.56
CA VAL A 19 22.66 16.09 3.40
C VAL A 19 22.99 15.18 2.21
N ALA A 20 23.67 14.04 2.46
CA ALA A 20 23.95 13.06 1.41
C ALA A 20 22.66 12.49 0.81
N ALA A 21 21.64 12.20 1.64
CA ALA A 21 20.35 11.70 1.17
C ALA A 21 19.62 12.74 0.32
N VAL A 22 19.58 14.02 0.74
CA VAL A 22 19.05 15.11 -0.10
C VAL A 22 19.77 15.14 -1.45
N GLY A 23 21.11 15.08 -1.46
CA GLY A 23 21.90 15.05 -2.69
C GLY A 23 21.55 13.87 -3.60
N VAL A 24 21.42 12.66 -3.04
CA VAL A 24 21.03 11.46 -3.78
C VAL A 24 19.62 11.60 -4.36
N TRP A 25 18.66 12.12 -3.59
CA TRP A 25 17.30 12.36 -4.06
C TRP A 25 17.29 13.30 -5.28
N TRP A 26 17.99 14.43 -5.20
CA TRP A 26 18.07 15.39 -6.31
C TRP A 26 18.80 14.83 -7.53
N LEU A 27 19.83 14.00 -7.34
CA LEU A 27 20.47 13.29 -8.44
C LEU A 27 19.51 12.32 -9.14
N GLN A 28 18.69 11.60 -8.38
CA GLN A 28 17.65 10.71 -8.92
C GLN A 28 16.53 11.52 -9.59
N ALA A 29 16.17 12.68 -9.05
CA ALA A 29 15.16 13.56 -9.61
C ALA A 29 15.50 14.09 -11.02
N VAL A 30 16.78 14.12 -11.41
CA VAL A 30 17.20 14.42 -12.81
C VAL A 30 16.68 13.35 -13.77
N ALA A 31 16.65 12.10 -13.33
CA ALA A 31 16.16 10.99 -14.14
C ALA A 31 14.65 10.79 -13.99
N ILE A 32 14.16 10.90 -12.77
CA ILE A 32 12.81 10.55 -12.36
C ILE A 32 12.28 11.71 -11.51
N PRO A 33 11.63 12.70 -12.11
CA PRO A 33 11.01 13.80 -11.37
C PRO A 33 9.87 13.27 -10.48
N LEU A 34 9.45 14.09 -9.51
CA LEU A 34 8.31 13.80 -8.68
C LEU A 34 7.04 13.69 -9.53
N ALA A 35 6.28 12.63 -9.35
CA ALA A 35 5.07 12.36 -10.12
C ALA A 35 3.94 11.81 -9.24
N GLY A 36 2.72 11.85 -9.75
CA GLY A 36 1.61 11.11 -9.16
C GLY A 36 1.90 9.60 -9.24
N GLY A 37 1.83 8.94 -8.09
CA GLY A 37 2.00 7.50 -8.02
C GLY A 37 0.66 6.74 -8.16
N ARG A 38 0.68 5.47 -7.76
CA ARG A 38 -0.53 4.65 -7.75
C ARG A 38 -1.61 5.27 -6.85
N ASP A 39 -2.86 5.17 -7.27
CA ASP A 39 -4.04 5.71 -6.56
C ASP A 39 -4.00 7.24 -6.34
N PHE A 40 -3.14 7.96 -7.05
CA PHE A 40 -2.93 9.40 -6.87
C PHE A 40 -4.24 10.19 -6.98
N ALA A 41 -5.04 9.94 -8.02
CA ALA A 41 -6.34 10.59 -8.18
C ALA A 41 -7.27 10.35 -6.98
N THR A 42 -7.27 9.13 -6.43
CA THR A 42 -8.06 8.80 -5.23
C THR A 42 -7.58 9.57 -4.00
N TYR A 43 -6.26 9.81 -3.87
CA TYR A 43 -5.75 10.63 -2.76
C TYR A 43 -6.10 12.11 -2.91
N LEU A 44 -6.11 12.64 -4.14
CA LEU A 44 -6.57 14.01 -4.39
C LEU A 44 -8.06 14.17 -4.06
N GLY A 45 -8.89 13.23 -4.50
CA GLY A 45 -10.31 13.21 -4.16
C GLY A 45 -10.55 13.12 -2.65
N ALA A 46 -9.89 12.16 -1.98
CA ALA A 46 -10.01 12.01 -0.54
C ALA A 46 -9.53 13.25 0.23
N TYR A 47 -8.42 13.88 -0.17
CA TYR A 47 -7.95 15.12 0.43
C TYR A 47 -8.97 16.25 0.24
N SER A 48 -9.48 16.41 -0.97
CA SER A 48 -10.46 17.44 -1.29
C SER A 48 -11.75 17.30 -0.49
N GLU A 49 -12.17 16.06 -0.19
CA GLU A 49 -13.38 15.75 0.57
C GLU A 49 -13.20 15.76 2.11
N LEU A 50 -11.96 15.62 2.62
CA LEU A 50 -11.70 15.52 4.06
C LEU A 50 -12.24 16.69 4.89
N PHE A 51 -12.28 17.89 4.31
CA PHE A 51 -12.69 19.11 4.99
C PHE A 51 -14.13 19.54 4.65
N HIS A 52 -14.82 18.80 3.80
CA HIS A 52 -16.21 19.09 3.44
C HIS A 52 -17.18 18.55 4.50
N SER A 53 -18.20 19.33 4.81
CA SER A 53 -19.23 18.93 5.78
C SER A 53 -20.08 17.78 5.29
N ASP A 54 -20.24 17.66 3.99
CA ASP A 54 -21.09 16.69 3.30
C ASP A 54 -20.41 16.28 2.00
N PRO A 55 -19.53 15.26 2.05
CA PRO A 55 -18.79 14.80 0.88
C PRO A 55 -19.72 14.25 -0.19
N ILE A 56 -19.37 14.50 -1.44
CA ILE A 56 -20.19 14.07 -2.59
C ILE A 56 -19.84 12.62 -3.00
N ASP A 57 -18.62 12.19 -2.81
CA ASP A 57 -18.18 10.82 -3.12
C ASP A 57 -17.59 10.12 -1.89
N LEU A 58 -18.43 9.36 -1.21
CA LEU A 58 -18.01 8.56 -0.06
C LEU A 58 -16.98 7.49 -0.41
N GLY A 59 -16.83 7.12 -1.67
CA GLY A 59 -15.78 6.20 -2.14
C GLY A 59 -14.39 6.79 -1.91
N TYR A 60 -14.20 8.09 -2.06
CA TYR A 60 -12.94 8.75 -1.74
C TYR A 60 -12.68 8.78 -0.23
N VAL A 61 -13.66 9.16 0.57
CA VAL A 61 -13.50 9.35 2.01
C VAL A 61 -13.37 8.04 2.77
N LEU A 62 -14.24 7.07 2.44
CA LEU A 62 -14.30 5.78 3.13
C LEU A 62 -13.40 4.71 2.49
N GLY A 63 -13.06 4.84 1.22
CA GLY A 63 -12.22 3.85 0.50
C GLY A 63 -10.74 3.92 0.86
N ARG A 64 -10.30 4.97 1.55
CA ARG A 64 -8.90 5.18 1.95
C ARG A 64 -8.80 5.67 3.39
N THR A 65 -7.70 5.33 4.06
CA THR A 65 -7.37 5.93 5.35
C THR A 65 -6.77 7.33 5.15
N PRO A 66 -6.99 8.27 6.09
CA PRO A 66 -6.83 9.71 5.85
C PRO A 66 -5.38 10.20 5.73
N LEU A 67 -4.39 9.46 6.25
CA LEU A 67 -3.04 10.01 6.39
C LEU A 67 -2.30 10.13 5.05
N SER A 68 -2.46 9.16 4.12
CA SER A 68 -1.85 9.27 2.79
C SER A 68 -2.46 10.40 1.97
N PRO A 69 -3.80 10.54 1.85
CA PRO A 69 -4.43 11.70 1.22
C PRO A 69 -3.97 13.03 1.83
N LEU A 70 -3.93 13.12 3.17
CA LEU A 70 -3.51 14.33 3.87
C LEU A 70 -2.07 14.73 3.51
N VAL A 71 -1.12 13.78 3.55
CA VAL A 71 0.29 14.07 3.21
C VAL A 71 0.43 14.49 1.75
N VAL A 72 -0.22 13.77 0.83
CA VAL A 72 -0.18 14.09 -0.62
C VAL A 72 -0.78 15.47 -0.88
N GLY A 73 -1.94 15.76 -0.32
CA GLY A 73 -2.60 17.05 -0.49
C GLY A 73 -1.80 18.21 0.10
N VAL A 74 -1.28 18.06 1.32
CA VAL A 74 -0.44 19.11 1.96
C VAL A 74 0.85 19.36 1.19
N LEU A 75 1.38 18.40 0.45
CA LEU A 75 2.54 18.62 -0.41
C LEU A 75 2.21 19.46 -1.65
N LEU A 76 0.99 19.40 -2.14
CA LEU A 76 0.58 20.03 -3.39
C LEU A 76 -0.20 21.34 -3.20
N ASP A 77 -1.05 21.39 -2.18
CA ASP A 77 -1.98 22.51 -1.99
C ASP A 77 -1.28 23.81 -1.58
N PRO A 78 -0.48 23.86 -0.51
CA PRO A 78 0.27 25.06 -0.17
C PRO A 78 1.29 25.39 -1.26
N PHE A 79 1.38 26.68 -1.60
CA PHE A 79 2.37 27.20 -2.55
C PHE A 79 2.29 26.58 -3.96
N HIS A 80 1.11 26.08 -4.36
CA HIS A 80 0.87 25.49 -5.69
C HIS A 80 1.93 24.44 -6.07
N GLY A 81 2.27 23.56 -5.14
CA GLY A 81 3.23 22.47 -5.37
C GLY A 81 4.71 22.87 -5.44
N ALA A 82 5.05 24.16 -5.37
CA ALA A 82 6.44 24.62 -5.47
C ALA A 82 7.39 24.01 -4.43
N LEU A 83 6.86 23.62 -3.27
CA LEU A 83 7.62 22.97 -2.20
C LEU A 83 7.51 21.44 -2.22
N ALA A 84 6.79 20.83 -3.15
CA ALA A 84 6.57 19.37 -3.16
C ALA A 84 7.89 18.59 -3.29
N GLU A 85 8.75 18.92 -4.27
CA GLU A 85 10.06 18.28 -4.43
C GLU A 85 11.02 18.55 -3.26
N PRO A 86 11.22 19.80 -2.80
CA PRO A 86 12.02 20.07 -1.61
C PRO A 86 11.56 19.31 -0.36
N LEU A 87 10.25 19.30 -0.08
CA LEU A 87 9.69 18.59 1.07
C LEU A 87 9.85 17.08 0.94
N MET A 88 9.60 16.50 -0.24
CA MET A 88 9.82 15.07 -0.48
C MET A 88 11.30 14.70 -0.33
N SER A 89 12.23 15.54 -0.78
CA SER A 89 13.68 15.31 -0.56
C SER A 89 14.05 15.31 0.93
N LEU A 90 13.45 16.20 1.73
CA LEU A 90 13.64 16.23 3.19
C LEU A 90 12.99 15.02 3.88
N LEU A 91 11.82 14.58 3.45
CA LEU A 91 11.16 13.39 3.96
C LEU A 91 11.96 12.11 3.64
N TYR A 92 12.51 12.03 2.41
CA TYR A 92 13.46 10.97 2.06
C TYR A 92 14.68 10.99 2.98
N ALA A 93 15.31 12.17 3.15
CA ALA A 93 16.47 12.31 4.03
C ALA A 93 16.14 11.94 5.49
N ALA A 94 14.96 12.31 5.98
CA ALA A 94 14.48 11.91 7.31
C ALA A 94 14.34 10.38 7.44
N SER A 95 13.80 9.71 6.41
CA SER A 95 13.64 8.25 6.42
C SER A 95 14.99 7.53 6.39
N VAL A 96 15.93 7.96 5.55
CA VAL A 96 17.31 7.41 5.49
C VAL A 96 18.05 7.64 6.80
N THR A 97 17.90 8.84 7.39
CA THR A 97 18.49 9.17 8.69
C THR A 97 17.87 8.33 9.81
N ALA A 98 16.57 8.03 9.76
CA ALA A 98 15.93 7.14 10.72
C ALA A 98 16.52 5.72 10.67
N TRP A 99 16.74 5.17 9.48
CA TRP A 99 17.41 3.89 9.30
C TRP A 99 18.86 3.92 9.79
N PHE A 100 19.60 4.98 9.49
CA PHE A 100 20.95 5.19 10.02
C PHE A 100 20.97 5.18 11.55
N LEU A 101 20.08 5.94 12.20
CA LEU A 101 20.01 6.04 13.66
C LEU A 101 19.56 4.73 14.31
N ALA A 102 18.65 3.99 13.68
CA ALA A 102 18.26 2.65 14.12
C ALA A 102 19.47 1.70 14.08
N ALA A 103 20.22 1.66 12.97
CA ALA A 103 21.40 0.81 12.82
C ALA A 103 22.55 1.26 13.72
N ARG A 104 22.71 2.55 13.96
CA ARG A 104 23.72 3.12 14.88
C ARG A 104 23.56 2.62 16.31
N SER A 105 22.38 2.25 16.71
CA SER A 105 22.12 1.59 18.00
C SER A 105 22.89 0.27 18.15
N PHE A 106 23.40 -0.30 17.07
CA PHE A 106 24.21 -1.53 17.02
C PHE A 106 25.67 -1.28 16.63
N GLY A 107 26.10 0.00 16.55
CA GLY A 107 27.46 0.45 16.27
C GLY A 107 27.61 1.16 14.93
N GLY A 108 28.78 1.78 14.74
CA GLY A 108 29.08 2.59 13.55
C GLY A 108 29.17 1.79 12.25
N ALA A 109 29.68 0.55 12.29
CA ALA A 109 29.76 -0.30 11.09
C ALA A 109 28.37 -0.75 10.57
N PRO A 110 27.43 -1.24 11.40
CA PRO A 110 26.04 -1.46 10.98
C PRO A 110 25.37 -0.20 10.42
N ALA A 111 25.61 0.96 11.04
CA ALA A 111 25.04 2.22 10.59
C ALA A 111 25.50 2.59 9.17
N LEU A 112 26.81 2.50 8.91
CA LEU A 112 27.37 2.78 7.58
C LEU A 112 26.88 1.80 6.52
N LEU A 113 26.86 0.50 6.84
CA LEU A 113 26.35 -0.51 5.90
C LEU A 113 24.88 -0.28 5.56
N THR A 114 24.05 -0.03 6.57
CA THR A 114 22.61 0.22 6.36
C THR A 114 22.39 1.44 5.49
N VAL A 115 23.03 2.58 5.81
CA VAL A 115 22.82 3.81 5.05
C VAL A 115 23.34 3.71 3.63
N ALA A 116 24.53 3.09 3.43
CA ALA A 116 25.11 2.89 2.10
C ALA A 116 24.17 2.03 1.22
N ILE A 117 23.66 0.94 1.76
CA ILE A 117 22.76 0.05 1.03
C ILE A 117 21.43 0.77 0.72
N VAL A 118 20.83 1.49 1.68
CA VAL A 118 19.56 2.20 1.46
C VAL A 118 19.71 3.33 0.44
N LEU A 119 20.81 4.10 0.48
CA LEU A 119 21.08 5.15 -0.50
C LEU A 119 21.35 4.62 -1.91
N LEU A 120 21.99 3.43 -1.99
CA LEU A 120 22.26 2.75 -3.25
C LEU A 120 21.09 1.90 -3.73
N TYR A 121 20.02 1.77 -2.94
CA TYR A 121 18.84 0.99 -3.31
C TYR A 121 17.93 1.80 -4.24
N PRO A 122 17.98 1.56 -5.57
CA PRO A 122 17.25 2.40 -6.51
C PRO A 122 15.75 2.35 -6.27
N GLY A 123 15.20 1.17 -5.94
CA GLY A 123 13.79 0.98 -5.64
C GLY A 123 13.30 1.89 -4.52
N TYR A 124 14.05 1.99 -3.43
CA TYR A 124 13.68 2.85 -2.30
C TYR A 124 13.68 4.34 -2.69
N GLY A 125 14.68 4.75 -3.47
CA GLY A 125 14.74 6.11 -4.00
C GLY A 125 13.53 6.44 -4.88
N ILE A 126 13.17 5.55 -5.82
CA ILE A 126 12.07 5.82 -6.77
C ILE A 126 10.71 5.89 -6.10
N VAL A 127 10.43 5.03 -5.13
CA VAL A 127 9.20 5.16 -4.34
C VAL A 127 9.07 6.56 -3.74
N MET A 128 10.19 7.21 -3.42
CA MET A 128 10.21 8.58 -2.89
C MET A 128 10.07 9.68 -3.96
N HIS A 129 10.00 9.32 -5.23
CA HIS A 129 9.62 10.19 -6.34
C HIS A 129 8.16 10.02 -6.75
N GLU A 130 7.38 9.26 -5.98
CA GLU A 130 5.96 9.07 -6.20
C GLU A 130 5.13 9.66 -5.06
N LEU A 131 4.12 10.45 -5.40
CA LEU A 131 3.08 10.89 -4.49
C LEU A 131 2.07 9.74 -4.31
N SER A 132 2.35 8.85 -3.36
CA SER A 132 1.59 7.61 -3.14
C SER A 132 1.60 7.20 -1.66
N SER A 133 0.75 6.24 -1.29
CA SER A 133 0.84 5.64 0.05
C SER A 133 2.12 4.85 0.27
N ASP A 134 2.83 4.46 -0.80
CA ASP A 134 4.11 3.74 -0.71
C ASP A 134 5.21 4.63 -0.13
N SER A 135 5.34 5.86 -0.62
CA SER A 135 6.29 6.84 -0.11
C SER A 135 5.96 7.25 1.33
N VAL A 136 4.68 7.53 1.62
CA VAL A 136 4.23 7.88 2.97
C VAL A 136 4.50 6.73 3.95
N PHE A 137 4.23 5.49 3.54
CA PHE A 137 4.52 4.30 4.34
C PHE A 137 6.02 4.13 4.57
N ALA A 138 6.87 4.30 3.55
CA ALA A 138 8.31 4.17 3.69
C ALA A 138 8.88 5.14 4.74
N ILE A 139 8.40 6.39 4.76
CA ILE A 139 8.80 7.41 5.72
C ILE A 139 8.31 7.04 7.14
N ALA A 140 7.03 6.75 7.26
CA ALA A 140 6.41 6.41 8.54
C ALA A 140 7.00 5.13 9.15
N PHE A 141 7.26 4.11 8.31
CA PHE A 141 7.83 2.83 8.73
C PHE A 141 9.29 2.97 9.18
N ALA A 142 10.09 3.82 8.53
CA ALA A 142 11.44 4.14 8.96
C ALA A 142 11.45 4.80 10.36
N GLY A 143 10.60 5.81 10.57
CA GLY A 143 10.44 6.47 11.86
C GLY A 143 9.95 5.53 12.96
N TRP A 144 8.95 4.71 12.64
CA TRP A 144 8.42 3.69 13.55
C TRP A 144 9.50 2.63 13.91
N SER A 145 10.27 2.17 12.93
CA SER A 145 11.36 1.20 13.15
C SER A 145 12.44 1.75 14.08
N LEU A 146 12.82 3.03 13.90
CA LEU A 146 13.73 3.70 14.82
C LEU A 146 13.16 3.76 16.24
N LEU A 147 11.88 4.09 16.39
CA LEU A 147 11.19 4.11 17.69
C LEU A 147 11.19 2.74 18.35
N VAL A 148 10.86 1.68 17.60
CA VAL A 148 10.90 0.29 18.07
C VAL A 148 12.29 -0.08 18.58
N VAL A 149 13.34 0.18 17.80
CA VAL A 149 14.72 -0.10 18.20
C VAL A 149 15.08 0.61 19.50
N ARG A 150 14.73 1.89 19.64
CA ARG A 150 14.99 2.67 20.86
C ARG A 150 14.24 2.12 22.07
N VAL A 151 12.96 1.82 21.90
CA VAL A 151 12.11 1.31 22.99
C VAL A 151 12.56 -0.07 23.44
N LEU A 152 12.95 -0.96 22.52
CA LEU A 152 13.42 -2.29 22.89
C LEU A 152 14.82 -2.29 23.54
N ARG A 153 15.58 -1.22 23.36
CA ARG A 153 16.86 -1.03 24.09
C ARG A 153 16.67 -0.42 25.50
N SER A 154 15.60 0.34 25.70
CA SER A 154 15.25 0.93 26.99
C SER A 154 13.74 0.79 27.23
N PRO A 155 13.27 -0.42 27.57
CA PRO A 155 11.85 -0.74 27.62
C PRO A 155 11.11 0.06 28.72
N SER A 156 9.98 0.66 28.32
CA SER A 156 9.08 1.33 29.25
C SER A 156 7.64 1.28 28.74
N PRO A 157 6.61 1.31 29.62
CA PRO A 157 5.21 1.33 29.20
C PRO A 157 4.89 2.54 28.29
N ARG A 158 5.46 3.73 28.58
CA ARG A 158 5.31 4.92 27.73
C ARG A 158 5.91 4.71 26.34
N GLY A 159 7.10 4.08 26.27
CA GLY A 159 7.73 3.73 24.99
C GLY A 159 6.83 2.80 24.17
N PHE A 160 6.27 1.76 24.77
CA PHE A 160 5.37 0.84 24.09
C PHE A 160 4.04 1.49 23.69
N ALA A 161 3.52 2.45 24.47
CA ALA A 161 2.38 3.26 24.04
C ALA A 161 2.70 4.05 22.75
N LEU A 162 3.89 4.67 22.65
CA LEU A 162 4.32 5.36 21.44
C LEU A 162 4.50 4.40 20.26
N VAL A 163 5.03 3.19 20.49
CA VAL A 163 5.12 2.15 19.44
C VAL A 163 3.72 1.76 18.95
N GLY A 164 2.76 1.56 19.85
CA GLY A 164 1.36 1.29 19.51
C GLY A 164 0.70 2.44 18.73
N LEU A 165 0.91 3.68 19.18
CA LEU A 165 0.46 4.87 18.43
C LEU A 165 1.07 4.91 17.02
N GLY A 166 2.35 4.60 16.90
CA GLY A 166 3.03 4.49 15.60
C GLY A 166 2.42 3.41 14.70
N VAL A 167 1.99 2.26 15.27
CA VAL A 167 1.23 1.26 14.50
C VAL A 167 -0.09 1.83 14.02
N ALA A 168 -0.83 2.55 14.86
CA ALA A 168 -2.07 3.21 14.43
C ALA A 168 -1.82 4.20 13.29
N LEU A 169 -0.76 5.01 13.36
CA LEU A 169 -0.38 5.91 12.26
C LEU A 169 -0.05 5.13 10.98
N LEU A 170 0.65 3.99 11.06
CA LEU A 170 0.89 3.12 9.89
C LEU A 170 -0.42 2.58 9.31
N VAL A 171 -1.40 2.22 10.16
CA VAL A 171 -2.75 1.83 9.72
C VAL A 171 -3.47 2.99 9.04
N LEU A 172 -3.31 4.23 9.53
CA LEU A 172 -3.88 5.42 8.90
C LEU A 172 -3.19 5.78 7.57
N VAL A 173 -1.99 5.25 7.30
CA VAL A 173 -1.36 5.30 5.97
C VAL A 173 -1.98 4.26 5.05
N ARG A 174 -2.13 3.02 5.55
CA ARG A 174 -2.70 1.87 4.80
C ARG A 174 -3.46 0.96 5.74
N PRO A 175 -4.74 0.68 5.49
CA PRO A 175 -5.56 -0.15 6.40
C PRO A 175 -4.99 -1.57 6.57
N GLY A 176 -4.29 -2.11 5.57
CA GLY A 176 -3.62 -3.41 5.64
C GLY A 176 -2.58 -3.51 6.77
N ASN A 177 -2.00 -2.39 7.20
CA ASN A 177 -1.03 -2.40 8.31
C ASN A 177 -1.65 -2.77 9.68
N GLN A 178 -2.97 -3.03 9.77
CA GLN A 178 -3.61 -3.59 10.98
C GLN A 178 -2.95 -4.90 11.43
N VAL A 179 -2.33 -5.66 10.54
CA VAL A 179 -1.57 -6.86 10.90
C VAL A 179 -0.49 -6.58 11.94
N LEU A 180 0.05 -5.36 11.99
CA LEU A 180 1.07 -4.96 12.95
C LEU A 180 0.56 -4.88 14.39
N LEU A 181 -0.76 -4.89 14.63
CA LEU A 181 -1.34 -4.98 15.98
C LEU A 181 -0.93 -6.28 16.69
N VAL A 182 -0.61 -7.35 15.97
CA VAL A 182 -0.08 -8.59 16.54
C VAL A 182 1.23 -8.37 17.31
N LEU A 183 1.98 -7.30 16.99
CA LEU A 183 3.22 -6.94 17.68
C LEU A 183 3.00 -6.48 19.14
N ALA A 184 1.75 -6.35 19.59
CA ALA A 184 1.40 -6.18 20.99
C ALA A 184 1.92 -7.32 21.89
N VAL A 185 2.31 -8.45 21.31
CA VAL A 185 3.00 -9.55 22.01
C VAL A 185 4.45 -9.21 22.35
N ILE A 186 5.10 -8.29 21.64
CA ILE A 186 6.54 -7.97 21.82
C ILE A 186 6.88 -7.54 23.26
N PRO A 187 6.11 -6.68 23.95
CA PRO A 187 6.38 -6.36 25.34
C PRO A 187 6.44 -7.57 26.28
N LEU A 188 5.72 -8.66 25.97
CA LEU A 188 5.72 -9.89 26.75
C LEU A 188 7.06 -10.65 26.65
N LEU A 189 7.80 -10.43 25.56
CA LEU A 189 9.10 -11.08 25.30
C LEU A 189 10.27 -10.33 25.94
N VAL A 190 10.04 -9.09 26.40
CA VAL A 190 11.08 -8.27 27.02
C VAL A 190 11.34 -8.75 28.45
N SER A 191 12.64 -8.85 28.83
CA SER A 191 13.05 -9.24 30.18
C SER A 191 12.66 -8.17 31.20
N ALA A 192 11.53 -8.34 31.84
CA ALA A 192 10.97 -7.43 32.83
C ALA A 192 10.07 -8.21 33.80
N ARG A 193 9.69 -7.55 34.90
CA ARG A 193 8.68 -8.08 35.81
C ARG A 193 7.36 -8.28 35.06
N TRP A 194 6.64 -9.35 35.36
CA TRP A 194 5.37 -9.71 34.74
C TRP A 194 4.34 -8.56 34.69
N ARG A 195 4.19 -7.81 35.79
CA ARG A 195 3.31 -6.62 35.80
C ARG A 195 3.72 -5.58 34.77
N THR A 196 5.02 -5.30 34.61
CA THR A 196 5.53 -4.35 33.62
C THR A 196 5.27 -4.84 32.19
N ARG A 197 5.39 -6.15 31.93
CA ARG A 197 5.07 -6.74 30.62
C ARG A 197 3.62 -6.51 30.24
N LEU A 198 2.68 -6.83 31.16
CA LEU A 198 1.25 -6.63 30.92
C LEU A 198 0.90 -5.15 30.74
N VAL A 199 1.41 -4.28 31.61
CA VAL A 199 1.18 -2.83 31.49
C VAL A 199 1.72 -2.29 30.17
N SER A 200 2.88 -2.77 29.71
CA SER A 200 3.46 -2.37 28.43
C SER A 200 2.64 -2.86 27.24
N SER A 201 2.15 -4.11 27.26
CA SER A 201 1.26 -4.62 26.22
C SER A 201 -0.08 -3.89 26.21
N ALA A 202 -0.66 -3.64 27.38
CA ALA A 202 -1.89 -2.86 27.49
C ALA A 202 -1.70 -1.42 26.99
N ALA A 203 -0.59 -0.77 27.34
CA ALA A 203 -0.25 0.56 26.86
C ALA A 203 -0.12 0.62 25.32
N PHE A 204 0.53 -0.38 24.71
CA PHE A 204 0.59 -0.52 23.27
C PHE A 204 -0.79 -0.65 22.65
N VAL A 205 -1.60 -1.61 23.14
CA VAL A 205 -2.94 -1.89 22.59
C VAL A 205 -3.86 -0.67 22.76
N LEU A 206 -3.91 -0.09 23.95
CA LEU A 206 -4.77 1.07 24.23
C LEU A 206 -4.41 2.26 23.34
N ALA A 207 -3.12 2.57 23.17
CA ALA A 207 -2.69 3.68 22.31
C ALA A 207 -3.04 3.43 20.83
N ALA A 208 -2.85 2.20 20.34
CA ALA A 208 -3.19 1.84 18.98
C ALA A 208 -4.70 1.87 18.75
N VAL A 209 -5.46 1.18 19.61
CA VAL A 209 -6.91 1.02 19.45
C VAL A 209 -7.65 2.35 19.65
N ALA A 210 -7.21 3.20 20.57
CA ALA A 210 -7.87 4.48 20.82
C ALA A 210 -7.95 5.36 19.57
N LEU A 211 -6.84 5.48 18.83
CA LEU A 211 -6.80 6.28 17.60
C LEU A 211 -7.64 5.64 16.47
N LEU A 212 -7.55 4.32 16.31
CA LEU A 212 -8.32 3.60 15.28
C LEU A 212 -9.82 3.60 15.60
N ALA A 213 -10.19 3.43 16.87
CA ALA A 213 -11.57 3.53 17.32
C ALA A 213 -12.15 4.94 17.11
N ALA A 214 -11.35 5.98 17.38
CA ALA A 214 -11.78 7.36 17.12
C ALA A 214 -12.11 7.57 15.63
N LEU A 215 -11.30 7.07 14.71
CA LEU A 215 -11.60 7.13 13.27
C LEU A 215 -12.86 6.30 12.92
N THR A 216 -12.96 5.07 13.44
CA THR A 216 -14.12 4.20 13.20
C THR A 216 -15.43 4.85 13.70
N VAL A 217 -15.40 5.44 14.89
CA VAL A 217 -16.55 6.16 15.45
C VAL A 217 -16.86 7.41 14.62
N HIS A 218 -15.84 8.16 14.20
CA HIS A 218 -16.02 9.31 13.33
C HIS A 218 -16.73 8.92 12.03
N ASN A 219 -16.23 7.88 11.34
CA ASN A 219 -16.82 7.38 10.10
C ASN A 219 -18.26 6.88 10.33
N GLY A 220 -18.50 6.17 11.43
CA GLY A 220 -19.83 5.66 11.78
C GLY A 220 -20.84 6.76 12.08
N VAL A 221 -20.47 7.76 12.87
CA VAL A 221 -21.36 8.87 13.22
C VAL A 221 -21.62 9.78 12.04
N ARG A 222 -20.60 10.03 11.21
CA ARG A 222 -20.69 11.00 10.12
C ARG A 222 -21.25 10.42 8.83
N TYR A 223 -20.85 9.18 8.49
CA TYR A 223 -21.13 8.56 7.19
C TYR A 223 -21.97 7.28 7.30
N GLY A 224 -22.34 6.84 8.52
CA GLY A 224 -23.11 5.63 8.75
C GLY A 224 -22.29 4.33 8.58
N ASP A 225 -20.96 4.42 8.45
CA ASP A 225 -20.08 3.27 8.18
C ASP A 225 -19.00 3.13 9.27
N TYR A 226 -19.19 2.19 10.19
CA TYR A 226 -18.26 1.93 11.33
C TYR A 226 -17.04 1.12 10.89
N THR A 227 -16.32 1.61 9.89
CA THR A 227 -15.10 0.98 9.36
C THR A 227 -13.90 1.94 9.40
N ILE A 228 -12.69 1.38 9.38
CA ILE A 228 -11.46 2.16 9.20
C ILE A 228 -11.30 2.54 7.73
N ALA A 229 -11.61 1.61 6.84
CA ALA A 229 -11.66 1.80 5.39
C ALA A 229 -12.61 0.76 4.78
N ARG A 230 -13.49 1.22 3.88
CA ARG A 230 -14.49 0.41 3.20
C ARG A 230 -13.82 -0.51 2.17
N GLY A 231 -14.36 -1.71 1.98
CA GLY A 231 -13.92 -2.65 0.95
C GLY A 231 -12.66 -3.44 1.28
N GLY A 232 -11.85 -3.02 2.25
CA GLY A 232 -10.56 -3.65 2.53
C GLY A 232 -10.66 -5.12 2.97
N ASN A 233 -11.66 -5.47 3.76
CA ASN A 233 -11.89 -6.84 4.26
C ASN A 233 -12.91 -7.63 3.44
N THR A 234 -13.56 -7.01 2.48
CA THR A 234 -14.59 -7.60 1.64
C THR A 234 -14.13 -7.78 0.20
N ARG A 235 -13.69 -6.69 -0.42
CA ARG A 235 -13.32 -6.66 -1.83
C ARG A 235 -11.93 -7.27 -2.08
N LEU A 236 -10.90 -6.93 -1.29
CA LEU A 236 -9.53 -7.38 -1.56
C LEU A 236 -9.34 -8.90 -1.55
N PRO A 237 -9.86 -9.68 -0.57
CA PRO A 237 -9.78 -11.14 -0.63
C PRO A 237 -10.51 -11.73 -1.84
N PHE A 238 -11.62 -11.10 -2.26
CA PHE A 238 -12.36 -11.51 -3.44
C PHE A 238 -11.58 -11.23 -4.72
N GLU A 239 -10.99 -10.05 -4.85
CA GLU A 239 -10.14 -9.69 -5.99
C GLU A 239 -9.03 -10.71 -6.20
N ARG A 240 -8.35 -11.11 -5.11
CA ARG A 240 -7.33 -12.14 -5.20
C ARG A 240 -7.89 -13.48 -5.67
N ALA A 241 -8.91 -13.99 -4.98
CA ALA A 241 -9.50 -15.30 -5.30
C ALA A 241 -10.09 -15.34 -6.72
N PHE A 242 -10.64 -14.22 -7.19
CA PHE A 242 -11.31 -14.09 -8.47
C PHE A 242 -10.33 -13.81 -9.61
N LEU A 243 -9.53 -12.73 -9.53
CA LEU A 243 -8.64 -12.30 -10.62
C LEU A 243 -7.32 -13.07 -10.67
N THR A 244 -6.69 -13.28 -9.50
CA THR A 244 -5.33 -13.82 -9.44
C THR A 244 -5.31 -15.33 -9.42
N ASP A 245 -5.98 -15.92 -8.42
CA ASP A 245 -5.97 -17.37 -8.21
C ASP A 245 -7.03 -18.08 -9.05
N ARG A 246 -8.02 -17.33 -9.58
CA ARG A 246 -9.12 -17.79 -10.45
C ARG A 246 -9.84 -19.02 -9.91
N ILE A 247 -10.10 -19.02 -8.58
CA ILE A 247 -10.72 -20.13 -7.87
C ILE A 247 -12.19 -19.92 -7.54
N VAL A 248 -12.73 -18.73 -7.85
CA VAL A 248 -14.16 -18.45 -7.64
C VAL A 248 -14.97 -19.18 -8.69
N ARG A 249 -15.90 -20.05 -8.24
CA ARG A 249 -16.82 -20.83 -9.06
C ARG A 249 -18.21 -20.84 -8.41
N PRO A 250 -19.29 -20.95 -9.20
CA PRO A 250 -20.64 -21.04 -8.64
C PRO A 250 -20.83 -22.20 -7.65
N GLU A 251 -20.07 -23.28 -7.80
CA GLU A 251 -20.16 -24.51 -7.01
C GLU A 251 -19.50 -24.40 -5.63
N ASN A 252 -18.67 -23.38 -5.38
CA ASN A 252 -17.86 -23.28 -4.17
C ASN A 252 -18.69 -23.25 -2.88
N GLY A 253 -19.91 -22.70 -2.91
CA GLY A 253 -20.77 -22.67 -1.74
C GLY A 253 -22.11 -21.97 -1.95
N PRO A 254 -22.88 -21.75 -0.88
CA PRO A 254 -24.18 -21.06 -0.95
C PRO A 254 -24.07 -19.62 -1.45
N SER A 255 -23.11 -18.84 -0.93
CA SER A 255 -22.90 -17.44 -1.31
C SER A 255 -22.42 -17.34 -2.76
N SER A 256 -21.56 -18.28 -3.20
CA SER A 256 -21.11 -18.37 -4.59
C SER A 256 -22.25 -18.64 -5.56
N ARG A 257 -23.18 -19.56 -5.19
CA ARG A 257 -24.39 -19.81 -5.98
C ARG A 257 -25.34 -18.62 -5.99
N GLU A 258 -25.44 -17.90 -4.89
CA GLU A 258 -26.27 -16.70 -4.79
C GLU A 258 -25.73 -15.59 -5.69
N LEU A 259 -24.41 -15.31 -5.62
CA LEU A 259 -23.74 -14.33 -6.49
C LEU A 259 -23.90 -14.73 -7.96
N ALA A 260 -23.67 -15.99 -8.32
CA ALA A 260 -23.82 -16.49 -9.70
C ALA A 260 -25.24 -16.32 -10.24
N ARG A 261 -26.27 -16.53 -9.39
CA ARG A 261 -27.66 -16.27 -9.76
C ARG A 261 -27.92 -14.78 -10.00
N ALA A 262 -27.35 -13.92 -9.18
CA ALA A 262 -27.46 -12.47 -9.35
C ALA A 262 -26.76 -12.01 -10.64
N VAL A 263 -25.52 -12.46 -10.89
CA VAL A 263 -24.78 -12.19 -12.13
C VAL A 263 -25.60 -12.63 -13.36
N ARG A 264 -26.12 -13.86 -13.35
CA ARG A 264 -26.92 -14.39 -14.47
C ARG A 264 -28.17 -13.56 -14.74
N ARG A 265 -28.87 -13.12 -13.70
CA ARG A 265 -30.18 -12.44 -13.82
C ARG A 265 -30.05 -10.94 -14.06
N GLU A 266 -29.06 -10.31 -13.46
CA GLU A 266 -29.03 -8.85 -13.34
C GLU A 266 -27.83 -8.20 -14.04
N LEU A 267 -26.73 -8.96 -14.30
CA LEU A 267 -25.53 -8.42 -14.92
C LEU A 267 -25.35 -8.90 -16.37
N LEU A 268 -25.38 -10.21 -16.62
CA LEU A 268 -25.16 -10.75 -17.97
C LEU A 268 -26.21 -10.31 -19.03
N PRO A 269 -27.49 -10.04 -18.70
CA PRO A 269 -28.44 -9.50 -19.67
C PRO A 269 -28.18 -8.06 -20.06
N GLN A 270 -27.30 -7.36 -19.34
CA GLN A 270 -26.99 -5.93 -19.56
C GLN A 270 -25.73 -5.76 -20.42
N GLU A 271 -25.60 -4.57 -20.98
CA GLU A 271 -24.40 -4.19 -21.73
C GLU A 271 -23.23 -3.92 -20.76
N PRO A 272 -22.00 -4.28 -21.11
CA PRO A 272 -21.56 -4.84 -22.40
C PRO A 272 -21.68 -6.37 -22.49
N TYR A 273 -22.00 -7.07 -21.42
CA TYR A 273 -21.96 -8.55 -21.35
C TYR A 273 -22.89 -9.20 -22.37
N ARG A 274 -24.09 -8.60 -22.57
CA ARG A 274 -25.07 -9.08 -23.56
C ARG A 274 -24.52 -9.01 -24.99
N SER A 275 -24.04 -7.84 -25.41
CA SER A 275 -23.50 -7.64 -26.76
C SER A 275 -22.30 -8.51 -27.05
N TYR A 276 -21.51 -8.81 -26.03
CA TYR A 276 -20.34 -9.66 -26.15
C TYR A 276 -20.65 -11.14 -25.93
N GLY A 277 -21.91 -11.49 -25.63
CA GLY A 277 -22.35 -12.88 -25.43
C GLY A 277 -21.55 -13.59 -24.34
N VAL A 278 -21.27 -12.89 -23.22
CA VAL A 278 -20.56 -13.47 -22.09
C VAL A 278 -21.47 -14.46 -21.38
N HIS A 279 -21.06 -15.71 -21.27
CA HIS A 279 -21.77 -16.73 -20.51
C HIS A 279 -21.29 -16.76 -19.05
N LEU A 280 -22.07 -17.36 -18.16
CA LEU A 280 -21.74 -17.42 -16.73
C LEU A 280 -20.42 -18.12 -16.47
N ASP A 281 -20.14 -19.20 -17.20
CA ASP A 281 -18.89 -19.96 -17.03
C ASP A 281 -17.68 -19.14 -17.48
N ASP A 282 -17.79 -18.40 -18.57
CA ASP A 282 -16.74 -17.47 -19.04
C ASP A 282 -16.50 -16.36 -18.01
N PHE A 283 -17.56 -15.81 -17.43
CA PHE A 283 -17.49 -14.75 -16.43
C PHE A 283 -16.65 -15.18 -15.22
N PHE A 284 -16.80 -16.43 -14.76
CA PHE A 284 -16.08 -16.95 -13.59
C PHE A 284 -14.75 -17.63 -13.94
N SER A 285 -14.53 -18.09 -15.17
CA SER A 285 -13.30 -18.78 -15.57
C SER A 285 -12.20 -17.83 -16.02
N ASP A 286 -12.58 -16.71 -16.64
CA ASP A 286 -11.61 -15.72 -17.17
C ASP A 286 -12.01 -14.29 -16.77
N PRO A 287 -11.87 -13.97 -15.48
CA PRO A 287 -12.28 -12.69 -14.94
C PRO A 287 -11.36 -11.54 -15.38
N SER A 288 -11.95 -10.35 -15.47
CA SER A 288 -11.23 -9.10 -15.74
C SER A 288 -11.39 -8.09 -14.60
N PRO A 289 -10.47 -7.12 -14.43
CA PRO A 289 -10.58 -6.10 -13.39
C PRO A 289 -11.91 -5.35 -13.38
N ARG A 290 -12.46 -5.03 -14.56
CA ARG A 290 -13.76 -4.37 -14.69
C ARG A 290 -14.89 -5.14 -14.00
N MET A 291 -14.88 -6.48 -14.11
CA MET A 291 -15.93 -7.30 -13.47
C MET A 291 -15.99 -7.11 -11.96
N ILE A 292 -14.88 -6.74 -11.33
CA ILE A 292 -14.85 -6.41 -9.89
C ILE A 292 -15.68 -5.17 -9.58
N ASP A 293 -15.59 -4.14 -10.42
CA ASP A 293 -16.35 -2.90 -10.23
C ASP A 293 -17.85 -3.15 -10.45
N ASP A 294 -18.20 -3.90 -11.49
CA ASP A 294 -19.58 -4.29 -11.77
C ASP A 294 -20.17 -5.20 -10.68
N LEU A 295 -19.36 -6.11 -10.12
CA LEU A 295 -19.76 -6.95 -8.98
C LEU A 295 -19.92 -6.13 -7.69
N GLY A 296 -19.06 -5.14 -7.46
CA GLY A 296 -19.20 -4.19 -6.36
C GLY A 296 -20.50 -3.39 -6.46
N ALA A 297 -20.79 -2.86 -7.65
CA ALA A 297 -22.02 -2.14 -7.94
C ALA A 297 -23.27 -3.03 -7.78
N LEU A 298 -23.23 -4.24 -8.32
CA LEU A 298 -24.29 -5.25 -8.15
C LEU A 298 -24.51 -5.59 -6.67
N ALA A 299 -23.42 -5.76 -5.92
CA ALA A 299 -23.49 -6.08 -4.50
C ALA A 299 -24.15 -4.94 -3.70
N ASN A 300 -23.76 -3.71 -3.93
CA ASN A 300 -24.34 -2.54 -3.27
C ASN A 300 -25.83 -2.39 -3.60
N ARG A 301 -26.22 -2.58 -4.87
CA ARG A 301 -27.63 -2.48 -5.30
C ARG A 301 -28.50 -3.58 -4.70
N LYS A 302 -28.01 -4.83 -4.70
CA LYS A 302 -28.82 -5.99 -4.34
C LYS A 302 -28.88 -6.27 -2.85
N TRP A 303 -27.76 -6.12 -2.16
CA TRP A 303 -27.63 -6.45 -0.73
C TRP A 303 -27.51 -5.22 0.17
N GLY A 304 -27.54 -4.02 -0.41
CA GLY A 304 -27.49 -2.76 0.31
C GLY A 304 -26.08 -2.22 0.50
N TRP A 305 -25.96 -0.92 0.44
CA TRP A 305 -24.71 -0.19 0.66
C TRP A 305 -24.09 -0.47 2.04
N GLU A 306 -24.94 -0.56 3.07
CA GLU A 306 -24.55 -0.81 4.46
C GLU A 306 -23.83 -2.16 4.70
N ASN A 307 -23.98 -3.09 3.77
CA ASN A 307 -23.33 -4.41 3.86
C ASN A 307 -21.90 -4.42 3.31
N ASP A 308 -21.37 -3.30 2.81
CA ASP A 308 -20.01 -3.18 2.28
C ASP A 308 -19.62 -4.35 1.35
N ALA A 309 -20.51 -4.70 0.43
CA ALA A 309 -20.32 -5.84 -0.49
C ALA A 309 -19.92 -7.15 0.20
N ARG A 310 -20.44 -7.43 1.39
CA ARG A 310 -20.11 -8.60 2.23
C ARG A 310 -20.20 -9.92 1.49
N ILE A 311 -21.14 -10.03 0.54
CA ILE A 311 -21.30 -11.22 -0.30
C ILE A 311 -20.00 -11.61 -1.01
N LEU A 312 -19.20 -10.64 -1.47
CA LEU A 312 -17.93 -10.89 -2.15
C LEU A 312 -16.92 -11.55 -1.22
N ARG A 313 -16.85 -11.10 0.05
CA ARG A 313 -16.00 -11.75 1.06
C ARG A 313 -16.44 -13.18 1.33
N ASP A 314 -17.74 -13.41 1.49
CA ASP A 314 -18.25 -14.73 1.81
C ASP A 314 -18.00 -15.72 0.66
N VAL A 315 -18.12 -15.26 -0.60
CA VAL A 315 -17.73 -16.01 -1.81
C VAL A 315 -16.22 -16.29 -1.83
N ALA A 316 -15.38 -15.31 -1.50
CA ALA A 316 -13.93 -15.52 -1.41
C ALA A 316 -13.58 -16.59 -0.37
N ILE A 317 -14.21 -16.55 0.82
CA ILE A 317 -14.01 -17.54 1.88
C ILE A 317 -14.43 -18.94 1.41
N GLU A 318 -15.56 -19.08 0.72
CA GLU A 318 -16.02 -20.35 0.15
C GLU A 318 -15.01 -20.88 -0.88
N ALA A 319 -14.55 -20.04 -1.80
CA ALA A 319 -13.57 -20.40 -2.83
C ALA A 319 -12.24 -20.85 -2.22
N ILE A 320 -11.72 -20.11 -1.22
CA ILE A 320 -10.49 -20.45 -0.51
C ILE A 320 -10.62 -21.78 0.24
N ARG A 321 -11.75 -22.02 0.91
CA ARG A 321 -12.02 -23.29 1.62
C ARG A 321 -12.12 -24.47 0.66
N THR A 322 -12.65 -24.27 -0.54
CA THR A 322 -12.78 -25.32 -1.55
C THR A 322 -11.45 -25.59 -2.26
N HIS A 323 -10.59 -24.56 -2.43
CA HIS A 323 -9.33 -24.65 -3.14
C HIS A 323 -8.12 -24.17 -2.30
N PRO A 324 -7.92 -24.67 -1.05
CA PRO A 324 -6.90 -24.14 -0.13
C PRO A 324 -5.49 -24.32 -0.66
N GLY A 325 -5.20 -25.40 -1.38
CA GLY A 325 -3.88 -25.66 -1.96
C GLY A 325 -3.53 -24.68 -3.08
N THR A 326 -4.48 -24.32 -3.95
CA THR A 326 -4.26 -23.34 -5.02
C THR A 326 -4.02 -21.96 -4.43
N TYR A 327 -4.87 -21.52 -3.49
CA TYR A 327 -4.73 -20.26 -2.80
C TYR A 327 -3.39 -20.14 -2.05
N SER A 328 -3.02 -21.17 -1.25
CA SER A 328 -1.76 -21.14 -0.49
C SER A 328 -0.54 -21.10 -1.40
N ARG A 329 -0.56 -21.83 -2.52
CA ARG A 329 0.50 -21.77 -3.53
C ARG A 329 0.57 -20.38 -4.17
N GLY A 330 -0.56 -19.80 -4.54
CA GLY A 330 -0.64 -18.46 -5.08
C GLY A 330 -0.07 -17.41 -4.11
N VAL A 331 -0.45 -17.47 -2.83
CA VAL A 331 0.11 -16.60 -1.77
C VAL A 331 1.62 -16.79 -1.64
N ALA A 332 2.10 -18.03 -1.56
CA ALA A 332 3.54 -18.32 -1.45
C ALA A 332 4.32 -17.79 -2.65
N THR A 333 3.79 -17.95 -3.87
CA THR A 333 4.38 -17.38 -5.09
C THR A 333 4.42 -15.86 -5.01
N THR A 334 3.34 -15.20 -4.59
CA THR A 334 3.30 -13.74 -4.45
C THR A 334 4.30 -13.25 -3.40
N VAL A 335 4.41 -13.91 -2.23
CA VAL A 335 5.42 -13.57 -1.21
C VAL A 335 6.84 -13.72 -1.79
N TRP A 336 7.08 -14.81 -2.51
CA TRP A 336 8.37 -15.05 -3.16
C TRP A 336 8.69 -13.95 -4.17
N ASP A 337 7.74 -13.61 -5.04
CA ASP A 337 7.91 -12.55 -6.04
C ASP A 337 8.19 -11.20 -5.39
N LEU A 338 7.45 -10.84 -4.33
CA LEU A 338 7.65 -9.59 -3.59
C LEU A 338 9.02 -9.52 -2.91
N LEU A 339 9.56 -10.64 -2.47
CA LEU A 339 10.88 -10.72 -1.82
C LEU A 339 12.04 -10.86 -2.81
N HIS A 340 11.79 -11.41 -4.01
CA HIS A 340 12.86 -11.78 -4.96
C HIS A 340 12.99 -10.81 -6.13
N GLN A 341 11.89 -10.21 -6.58
CA GLN A 341 11.96 -9.32 -7.73
C GLN A 341 12.62 -7.99 -7.38
N PRO A 342 13.63 -7.56 -8.15
CA PRO A 342 14.09 -6.18 -8.10
C PRO A 342 12.98 -5.31 -8.65
N VAL A 343 12.56 -4.33 -7.88
CA VAL A 343 11.46 -3.48 -8.26
C VAL A 343 11.91 -2.43 -9.22
N PHE A 344 11.29 -2.44 -10.41
CA PHE A 344 11.27 -1.23 -11.20
C PHE A 344 10.19 -1.16 -12.26
N ARG A 345 9.31 -0.18 -12.16
CA ARG A 345 8.73 0.54 -13.29
C ARG A 345 9.14 1.99 -13.15
N VAL A 346 9.85 2.51 -14.12
CA VAL A 346 10.01 3.96 -14.27
C VAL A 346 8.67 4.47 -14.75
N LEU A 347 8.00 5.23 -13.90
CA LEU A 347 6.80 5.95 -14.28
C LEU A 347 7.26 7.20 -15.05
N TYR A 348 6.89 7.28 -16.32
CA TYR A 348 7.11 8.49 -17.11
C TYR A 348 5.95 9.46 -16.91
N SER A 349 6.25 10.64 -16.39
CA SER A 349 5.37 11.80 -16.48
C SER A 349 5.51 12.42 -17.88
N GLY A 350 4.97 11.77 -18.87
CA GLY A 350 5.00 12.25 -20.26
C GLY A 350 3.83 11.64 -21.02
N GLY A 351 2.69 12.29 -20.98
CA GLY A 351 1.60 12.06 -21.91
C GLY A 351 0.58 10.96 -21.61
N ASP A 352 0.90 9.93 -20.83
CA ASP A 352 -0.05 8.85 -20.58
C ASP A 352 -0.18 8.42 -19.11
N ALA A 353 -0.71 9.34 -18.28
CA ALA A 353 -1.18 8.98 -16.93
C ALA A 353 -2.29 7.90 -16.94
N ARG A 354 -2.80 7.52 -18.12
CA ARG A 354 -3.80 6.46 -18.31
C ARG A 354 -3.20 5.04 -18.29
N GLN A 355 -1.89 4.88 -18.51
CA GLN A 355 -1.23 3.56 -18.51
C GLN A 355 -0.72 3.13 -17.12
N ASN A 356 -0.82 3.97 -16.10
CA ASN A 356 -0.24 3.72 -14.78
C ASN A 356 -1.22 3.23 -13.70
N SER A 357 -2.44 2.87 -14.05
CA SER A 357 -3.20 1.96 -13.21
C SER A 357 -2.52 0.58 -13.32
N GLY A 358 -1.84 0.13 -12.28
CA GLY A 358 -1.14 -1.17 -12.25
C GLY A 358 -2.06 -2.40 -12.32
N ALA A 359 -3.20 -2.28 -13.00
CA ALA A 359 -3.87 -3.41 -13.56
C ALA A 359 -2.92 -4.03 -14.61
N PRO A 360 -2.72 -5.34 -14.66
CA PRO A 360 -2.13 -5.97 -15.84
C PRO A 360 -2.89 -5.37 -17.01
N GLU A 361 -2.17 -4.68 -17.92
CA GLU A 361 -2.74 -4.30 -19.20
C GLU A 361 -3.48 -5.53 -19.68
N ALA A 362 -4.77 -5.37 -19.98
CA ALA A 362 -5.47 -6.38 -20.72
C ALA A 362 -4.50 -6.74 -21.85
N SER A 363 -4.06 -8.00 -21.89
CA SER A 363 -2.98 -8.47 -22.77
C SER A 363 -3.45 -8.48 -24.23
N GLY A 364 -3.96 -7.34 -24.67
CA GLY A 364 -4.39 -7.07 -26.03
C GLY A 364 -3.48 -6.03 -26.66
N THR A 365 -3.37 -6.04 -27.95
CA THR A 365 -2.84 -4.94 -28.74
C THR A 365 -3.62 -3.66 -28.40
N GLN A 366 -3.07 -2.47 -28.69
CA GLN A 366 -3.75 -1.18 -28.45
C GLN A 366 -5.21 -1.13 -28.96
N ASP A 367 -5.56 -2.00 -29.90
CA ASP A 367 -6.86 -2.05 -30.58
C ASP A 367 -7.84 -3.10 -30.01
N THR A 368 -7.49 -3.81 -28.95
CA THR A 368 -8.34 -4.86 -28.38
C THR A 368 -8.48 -4.76 -26.87
N ILE A 369 -9.63 -5.21 -26.35
CA ILE A 369 -9.92 -5.38 -24.93
C ILE A 369 -10.32 -6.82 -24.63
N VAL A 370 -10.06 -7.31 -23.43
CA VAL A 370 -10.50 -8.64 -22.99
C VAL A 370 -11.64 -8.51 -22.02
N ILE A 371 -12.80 -9.10 -22.34
CA ILE A 371 -13.98 -9.15 -21.48
C ILE A 371 -14.51 -10.60 -21.49
N GLY A 372 -14.57 -11.21 -20.33
CA GLY A 372 -15.07 -12.58 -20.19
C GLY A 372 -14.33 -13.59 -21.05
N GLY A 373 -12.99 -13.54 -21.06
CA GLY A 373 -12.14 -14.42 -21.87
C GLY A 373 -12.14 -14.18 -23.36
N ARG A 374 -12.89 -13.19 -23.84
CA ARG A 374 -12.96 -12.84 -25.26
C ARG A 374 -12.15 -11.61 -25.56
N THR A 375 -11.24 -11.70 -26.51
CA THR A 375 -10.51 -10.58 -27.08
C THR A 375 -11.41 -9.89 -28.12
N LEU A 376 -11.73 -8.63 -27.88
CA LEU A 376 -12.67 -7.86 -28.67
C LEU A 376 -11.98 -6.61 -29.20
N PRO A 377 -12.40 -6.07 -30.36
CA PRO A 377 -11.93 -4.78 -30.82
C PRO A 377 -12.22 -3.73 -29.74
N ARG A 378 -11.25 -2.85 -29.51
CA ARG A 378 -11.49 -1.69 -28.63
C ARG A 378 -12.53 -0.79 -29.30
N PRO A 379 -13.61 -0.43 -28.60
CA PRO A 379 -14.56 0.52 -29.17
C PRO A 379 -13.86 1.82 -29.52
N THR A 380 -14.20 2.39 -30.66
CA THR A 380 -13.77 3.73 -31.03
C THR A 380 -14.41 4.76 -30.09
N GLU A 381 -13.70 5.83 -29.80
CA GLU A 381 -14.21 6.94 -29.01
C GLU A 381 -15.58 7.41 -29.56
N GLY A 382 -16.57 7.53 -28.66
CA GLY A 382 -17.94 7.85 -29.05
C GLY A 382 -18.81 6.69 -29.53
N GLN A 383 -18.29 5.46 -29.65
CA GLN A 383 -19.11 4.30 -29.95
C GLN A 383 -20.03 3.97 -28.77
N ARG A 384 -21.32 4.17 -28.94
CA ARG A 384 -22.33 3.88 -27.93
C ARG A 384 -22.74 2.42 -27.99
N ILE A 385 -23.00 1.83 -26.82
CA ILE A 385 -23.68 0.54 -26.73
C ILE A 385 -25.15 0.72 -27.09
N PRO A 386 -25.80 -0.31 -27.66
CA PRO A 386 -27.20 -0.20 -28.11
C PRO A 386 -28.19 0.17 -27.00
N ALA A 387 -27.89 -0.22 -25.76
CA ALA A 387 -28.66 0.15 -24.56
C ALA A 387 -27.69 0.50 -23.44
N PRO A 388 -27.70 1.73 -22.93
CA PRO A 388 -26.96 2.10 -21.73
C PRO A 388 -27.37 1.19 -20.57
N HIS A 389 -26.41 0.84 -19.74
CA HIS A 389 -26.68 0.02 -18.56
C HIS A 389 -26.26 0.76 -17.30
N GLU A 390 -27.13 0.69 -16.31
CA GLU A 390 -26.89 1.26 -15.00
C GLU A 390 -25.92 0.38 -14.22
N GLY A 391 -24.75 0.93 -13.88
CA GLY A 391 -23.71 0.21 -13.13
C GLY A 391 -24.01 0.07 -11.63
N GLY A 392 -24.97 0.84 -11.13
CA GLY A 392 -25.38 0.85 -9.72
C GLY A 392 -25.04 2.15 -8.99
N PRO A 393 -25.60 2.34 -7.79
CA PRO A 393 -25.41 3.54 -7.02
C PRO A 393 -23.96 3.71 -6.56
N THR A 394 -23.46 4.91 -6.66
CA THR A 394 -22.16 5.35 -6.10
C THR A 394 -22.34 6.16 -4.82
N SER A 395 -23.59 6.51 -4.48
CA SER A 395 -23.98 7.15 -3.23
C SER A 395 -24.91 6.23 -2.42
N PRO A 396 -24.93 6.35 -1.07
CA PRO A 396 -25.77 5.53 -0.20
C PRO A 396 -27.26 5.67 -0.45
N ASP A 397 -27.71 6.86 -0.85
CA ASP A 397 -29.11 7.18 -1.13
C ASP A 397 -29.54 6.91 -2.58
N GLY A 398 -28.60 6.42 -3.41
CA GLY A 398 -28.84 6.14 -4.82
C GLY A 398 -29.04 7.38 -5.70
N SER A 399 -28.75 8.59 -5.18
CA SER A 399 -28.90 9.83 -5.94
C SER A 399 -27.85 10.02 -7.03
N ILE A 400 -26.73 9.28 -6.95
CA ILE A 400 -25.66 9.28 -7.92
C ILE A 400 -25.44 7.82 -8.35
N TYR A 401 -25.47 7.58 -9.65
CA TYR A 401 -25.23 6.25 -10.19
C TYR A 401 -24.46 6.29 -11.50
N THR A 402 -23.75 5.19 -11.80
CA THR A 402 -22.98 5.04 -13.02
C THR A 402 -23.83 4.53 -14.15
N VAL A 403 -23.70 5.13 -15.34
CA VAL A 403 -24.29 4.62 -16.58
C VAL A 403 -23.16 4.33 -17.56
N TRP A 404 -23.09 3.10 -18.02
CA TRP A 404 -22.15 2.68 -19.05
C TRP A 404 -22.70 2.98 -20.43
N THR A 405 -21.95 3.71 -21.21
CA THR A 405 -22.28 4.08 -22.59
C THR A 405 -21.49 3.29 -23.61
N SER A 406 -20.40 2.66 -23.17
CA SER A 406 -19.60 1.71 -23.96
C SER A 406 -18.93 0.71 -23.00
N PRO A 407 -18.26 -0.36 -23.51
CA PRO A 407 -17.54 -1.29 -22.67
C PRO A 407 -16.40 -0.67 -21.85
N ILE A 408 -15.94 0.51 -22.21
CA ILE A 408 -14.81 1.19 -21.55
C ILE A 408 -15.14 2.60 -21.08
N GLU A 409 -16.33 3.13 -21.42
CA GLU A 409 -16.75 4.47 -21.06
C GLU A 409 -17.98 4.42 -20.17
N HIS A 410 -17.97 5.22 -19.15
CA HIS A 410 -19.12 5.45 -18.27
C HIS A 410 -19.20 6.93 -17.91
N HIS A 411 -20.38 7.36 -17.53
CA HIS A 411 -20.61 8.66 -16.92
C HIS A 411 -21.49 8.50 -15.68
N LEU A 412 -21.43 9.49 -14.81
CA LEU A 412 -22.31 9.57 -13.65
C LEU A 412 -23.57 10.29 -14.03
N VAL A 413 -24.67 9.82 -13.49
CA VAL A 413 -25.97 10.48 -13.56
C VAL A 413 -26.33 10.94 -12.17
N PHE A 414 -26.72 12.20 -12.06
CA PHE A 414 -27.11 12.85 -10.82
C PHE A 414 -28.61 13.09 -10.84
N LEU A 415 -29.32 12.61 -9.83
CA LEU A 415 -30.76 12.87 -9.68
C LEU A 415 -31.04 14.28 -9.15
N ARG A 416 -30.00 14.93 -8.58
CA ARG A 416 -30.06 16.29 -8.07
C ARG A 416 -29.00 17.15 -8.75
N SER A 417 -29.38 18.28 -9.35
CA SER A 417 -28.43 19.20 -9.98
C SER A 417 -27.37 19.76 -9.01
N ALA A 418 -27.76 19.96 -7.76
CA ALA A 418 -26.80 20.39 -6.72
C ALA A 418 -25.68 19.37 -6.47
N ASP A 419 -25.94 18.08 -6.60
CA ASP A 419 -24.92 17.03 -6.46
C ASP A 419 -23.99 17.03 -7.68
N GLU A 420 -24.52 17.29 -8.89
CA GLU A 420 -23.72 17.42 -10.10
C GLU A 420 -22.77 18.63 -10.01
N GLU A 421 -23.26 19.78 -9.59
CA GLU A 421 -22.43 20.99 -9.41
C GLU A 421 -21.30 20.74 -8.40
N ARG A 422 -21.59 20.09 -7.28
CA ARG A 422 -20.61 19.74 -6.25
C ARG A 422 -19.58 18.73 -6.77
N TYR A 423 -20.02 17.76 -7.55
CA TYR A 423 -19.13 16.77 -8.17
C TYR A 423 -18.19 17.42 -9.18
N ILE A 424 -18.70 18.34 -10.01
CA ILE A 424 -17.89 19.12 -10.93
C ILE A 424 -16.85 19.96 -10.16
N ALA A 425 -17.26 20.64 -9.10
CA ALA A 425 -16.35 21.42 -8.26
C ALA A 425 -15.26 20.56 -7.61
N LEU A 426 -15.60 19.34 -7.14
CA LEU A 426 -14.64 18.38 -6.62
C LEU A 426 -13.59 18.02 -7.68
N HIS A 427 -14.01 17.70 -8.90
CA HIS A 427 -13.08 17.31 -9.97
C HIS A 427 -12.22 18.48 -10.43
N GLN A 428 -12.77 19.69 -10.50
CA GLN A 428 -11.99 20.91 -10.77
C GLN A 428 -10.90 21.09 -9.71
N ARG A 429 -11.23 20.89 -8.43
CA ARG A 429 -10.24 20.95 -7.35
C ARG A 429 -9.16 19.87 -7.45
N MET A 430 -9.55 18.65 -7.81
CA MET A 430 -8.59 17.57 -8.06
C MET A 430 -7.65 17.87 -9.23
N ASP A 431 -8.17 18.49 -10.29
CA ASP A 431 -7.37 18.87 -11.46
C ASP A 431 -6.42 20.02 -11.14
N GLU A 432 -6.85 21.01 -10.32
CA GLU A 432 -5.97 22.05 -9.79
C GLU A 432 -4.81 21.44 -8.98
N LEU A 433 -5.10 20.52 -8.04
CA LEU A 433 -4.08 19.83 -7.27
C LEU A 433 -3.16 18.99 -8.15
N ARG A 434 -3.70 18.35 -9.18
CA ARG A 434 -2.91 17.59 -10.16
C ARG A 434 -1.97 18.50 -10.94
N ALA A 435 -2.43 19.69 -11.35
CA ALA A 435 -1.64 20.68 -12.04
C ALA A 435 -0.48 21.24 -11.18
N ASN A 436 -0.58 21.12 -9.86
CA ASN A 436 0.46 21.50 -8.91
C ASN A 436 1.60 20.45 -8.79
N VAL A 437 1.48 19.29 -9.41
CA VAL A 437 2.61 18.34 -9.51
C VAL A 437 3.67 18.97 -10.42
N PRO A 438 4.95 19.03 -9.99
CA PRO A 438 6.00 19.63 -10.80
C PRO A 438 6.08 18.99 -12.20
N ASP A 439 5.81 19.77 -13.23
CA ASP A 439 5.93 19.33 -14.63
C ASP A 439 7.37 19.54 -15.12
N ARG A 440 8.21 18.56 -14.84
CA ARG A 440 9.61 18.55 -15.23
C ARG A 440 9.92 17.28 -16.01
N ALA A 441 10.41 17.43 -17.23
CA ALA A 441 10.84 16.29 -18.03
C ALA A 441 12.03 15.58 -17.37
N GLY A 442 11.88 14.28 -17.13
CA GLY A 442 12.97 13.42 -16.67
C GLY A 442 13.93 13.05 -17.79
N ASN A 443 15.16 12.69 -17.44
CA ASN A 443 16.12 12.15 -18.40
C ASN A 443 15.86 10.67 -18.64
N TYR A 444 15.18 10.36 -19.74
CA TYR A 444 14.80 8.99 -20.12
C TYR A 444 15.99 8.03 -20.13
N THR A 445 17.12 8.41 -20.73
CA THR A 445 18.31 7.54 -20.83
C THR A 445 18.87 7.20 -19.46
N LEU A 446 18.92 8.20 -18.55
CA LEU A 446 19.38 8.00 -17.18
C LEU A 446 18.38 7.13 -16.39
N ALA A 447 17.09 7.38 -16.54
CA ALA A 447 16.04 6.58 -15.93
C ALA A 447 16.13 5.10 -16.38
N LEU A 448 16.33 4.85 -17.68
CA LEU A 448 16.53 3.50 -18.21
C LEU A 448 17.79 2.83 -17.63
N ARG A 449 18.89 3.56 -17.50
CA ARG A 449 20.12 3.05 -16.87
C ARG A 449 19.92 2.73 -15.40
N LEU A 450 19.23 3.58 -14.64
CA LEU A 450 18.88 3.32 -13.25
C LEU A 450 17.99 2.07 -13.13
N ASN A 451 17.03 1.91 -14.02
CA ASN A 451 16.18 0.72 -14.10
C ASN A 451 17.00 -0.54 -14.40
N GLN A 452 17.93 -0.48 -15.33
CA GLN A 452 18.83 -1.60 -15.62
C GLN A 452 19.75 -1.92 -14.42
N ALA A 453 20.31 -0.89 -13.78
CA ALA A 453 21.15 -1.05 -12.59
C ALA A 453 20.37 -1.65 -11.41
N SER A 454 19.09 -1.35 -11.27
CA SER A 454 18.25 -1.89 -10.20
C SER A 454 18.11 -3.41 -10.26
N ARG A 455 18.18 -4.00 -11.45
CA ARG A 455 18.13 -5.46 -11.63
C ARG A 455 19.32 -6.19 -11.02
N TRP A 456 20.43 -5.48 -10.82
CA TRP A 456 21.64 -6.01 -10.20
C TRP A 456 21.68 -5.76 -8.68
N PHE A 457 20.73 -4.99 -8.17
CA PHE A 457 20.67 -4.74 -6.74
C PHE A 457 20.19 -6.00 -6.01
N PRO A 458 20.82 -6.38 -4.89
CA PRO A 458 20.45 -7.59 -4.16
C PRO A 458 18.99 -7.54 -3.72
N PRO A 459 18.20 -8.58 -4.00
CA PRO A 459 16.78 -8.60 -3.66
C PRO A 459 16.55 -8.64 -2.15
N PRO A 460 15.38 -8.18 -1.66
CA PRO A 460 15.05 -8.18 -0.23
C PRO A 460 15.27 -9.51 0.49
N VAL A 461 15.01 -10.63 -0.19
CA VAL A 461 15.21 -11.99 0.37
C VAL A 461 16.66 -12.24 0.74
N LEU A 462 17.63 -11.73 -0.02
CA LEU A 462 19.05 -11.93 0.31
C LEU A 462 19.40 -11.27 1.64
N TRP A 463 18.93 -10.04 1.87
CA TRP A 463 19.15 -9.34 3.14
C TRP A 463 18.47 -10.05 4.31
N LEU A 464 17.25 -10.57 4.09
CA LEU A 464 16.54 -11.36 5.10
C LEU A 464 17.34 -12.62 5.46
N VAL A 465 17.81 -13.40 4.47
CA VAL A 465 18.61 -14.61 4.68
C VAL A 465 19.93 -14.29 5.39
N LEU A 466 20.67 -13.28 4.92
CA LEU A 466 21.91 -12.83 5.57
C LEU A 466 21.67 -12.41 7.02
N GLY A 467 20.56 -11.74 7.28
CA GLY A 467 20.15 -11.38 8.63
C GLY A 467 19.89 -12.58 9.52
N ILE A 468 19.13 -13.57 9.04
CA ILE A 468 18.85 -14.81 9.77
C ILE A 468 20.13 -15.60 10.06
N VAL A 469 21.00 -15.76 9.06
CA VAL A 469 22.32 -16.41 9.23
C VAL A 469 23.17 -15.66 10.25
N GLY A 470 23.22 -14.32 10.16
CA GLY A 470 23.92 -13.48 11.12
C GLY A 470 23.42 -13.66 12.55
N LEU A 471 22.09 -13.73 12.75
CA LEU A 471 21.48 -14.01 14.05
C LEU A 471 21.87 -15.38 14.59
N ALA A 472 21.81 -16.41 13.74
CA ALA A 472 22.14 -17.79 14.15
C ALA A 472 23.61 -17.94 14.55
N VAL A 473 24.53 -17.31 13.79
CA VAL A 473 25.99 -17.45 13.99
C VAL A 473 26.50 -16.53 15.11
N ARG A 474 26.03 -15.27 15.16
CA ARG A 474 26.65 -14.25 16.04
C ARG A 474 25.85 -13.92 17.29
N ARG A 475 24.56 -14.18 17.31
CA ARG A 475 23.63 -13.88 18.43
C ARG A 475 23.86 -12.46 18.99
N PRO A 476 23.68 -11.40 18.21
CA PRO A 476 24.04 -10.05 18.60
C PRO A 476 23.25 -9.59 19.84
N ALA A 477 23.86 -8.70 20.62
CA ALA A 477 23.16 -8.04 21.72
C ALA A 477 22.00 -7.19 21.17
N GLY A 478 20.83 -7.30 21.79
CA GLY A 478 19.61 -6.58 21.34
C GLY A 478 18.94 -7.23 20.11
N MET A 479 19.04 -8.54 19.95
CA MET A 479 18.46 -9.32 18.85
C MET A 479 16.97 -8.96 18.61
N LEU A 480 16.17 -8.82 19.67
CA LEU A 480 14.74 -8.49 19.55
C LEU A 480 14.53 -7.14 18.83
N ALA A 481 15.40 -6.15 19.07
CA ALA A 481 15.32 -4.84 18.43
C ALA A 481 15.70 -4.89 16.93
N LEU A 482 16.52 -5.86 16.50
CA LEU A 482 16.80 -6.11 15.07
C LEU A 482 15.67 -6.88 14.39
N VAL A 483 15.13 -7.90 15.07
CA VAL A 483 14.14 -8.81 14.51
C VAL A 483 12.78 -8.14 14.35
N THR A 484 12.36 -7.27 15.29
CA THR A 484 11.00 -6.71 15.28
C THR A 484 10.67 -5.89 14.02
N PRO A 485 11.51 -4.96 13.52
CA PRO A 485 11.24 -4.27 12.26
C PRO A 485 11.19 -5.22 11.06
N ALA A 486 12.05 -6.25 11.03
CA ALA A 486 12.07 -7.23 9.95
C ALA A 486 10.83 -8.14 9.96
N VAL A 487 10.36 -8.55 11.13
CA VAL A 487 9.09 -9.29 11.29
C VAL A 487 7.93 -8.41 10.87
N ALA A 488 7.90 -7.13 11.27
CA ALA A 488 6.88 -6.20 10.83
C ALA A 488 6.84 -6.06 9.30
N ALA A 489 8.01 -5.91 8.65
CA ALA A 489 8.13 -5.88 7.20
C ALA A 489 7.58 -7.15 6.55
N LEU A 490 7.93 -8.32 7.08
CA LEU A 490 7.45 -9.60 6.57
C LEU A 490 5.93 -9.75 6.75
N LEU A 491 5.38 -9.33 7.90
CA LEU A 491 3.94 -9.37 8.15
C LEU A 491 3.17 -8.51 7.13
N VAL A 492 3.66 -7.31 6.83
CA VAL A 492 3.06 -6.44 5.81
C VAL A 492 3.11 -7.10 4.43
N ILE A 493 4.27 -7.64 4.03
CA ILE A 493 4.43 -8.33 2.74
C ILE A 493 3.51 -9.55 2.63
N VAL A 494 3.39 -10.35 3.69
CA VAL A 494 2.51 -11.53 3.72
C VAL A 494 1.04 -11.09 3.63
N LEU A 495 0.65 -10.03 4.35
CA LEU A 495 -0.73 -9.54 4.27
C LEU A 495 -1.06 -9.02 2.87
N ASP A 496 -0.15 -8.24 2.27
CA ASP A 496 -0.34 -7.78 0.88
C ASP A 496 -0.50 -8.98 -0.06
N ALA A 497 0.31 -10.03 0.12
CA ALA A 497 0.20 -11.25 -0.67
C ALA A 497 -1.11 -12.03 -0.42
N LEU A 498 -1.73 -11.94 0.74
CA LEU A 498 -3.03 -12.55 1.03
C LEU A 498 -4.20 -11.81 0.37
N ALA A 499 -4.03 -10.52 0.07
CA ALA A 499 -5.12 -9.64 -0.37
C ALA A 499 -5.05 -9.28 -1.85
N ILE A 500 -3.85 -9.11 -2.41
CA ILE A 500 -3.64 -8.52 -3.74
C ILE A 500 -2.67 -9.34 -4.60
N PRO A 501 -2.75 -9.21 -5.94
CA PRO A 501 -1.76 -9.79 -6.82
C PRO A 501 -0.37 -9.19 -6.60
N SER A 502 0.66 -9.87 -7.07
CA SER A 502 2.05 -9.46 -6.95
C SER A 502 2.28 -8.08 -7.60
N VAL A 503 2.46 -7.07 -6.75
CA VAL A 503 2.86 -5.74 -7.16
C VAL A 503 4.20 -5.44 -6.48
N PRO A 504 5.33 -5.55 -7.21
CA PRO A 504 6.66 -5.57 -6.60
C PRO A 504 6.97 -4.40 -5.66
N HIS A 505 6.47 -3.21 -5.87
CA HIS A 505 6.76 -2.05 -5.02
C HIS A 505 6.13 -2.11 -3.61
N TYR A 506 5.29 -3.07 -3.28
CA TYR A 506 4.82 -3.22 -1.89
C TYR A 506 5.91 -3.68 -0.92
N ALA A 507 6.92 -4.41 -1.39
CA ALA A 507 8.02 -4.86 -0.55
C ALA A 507 9.10 -3.77 -0.35
N VAL A 508 9.26 -2.85 -1.30
CA VAL A 508 10.34 -1.84 -1.32
C VAL A 508 10.35 -0.95 -0.09
N PRO A 509 9.21 -0.36 0.33
CA PRO A 509 9.19 0.51 1.51
C PRO A 509 9.63 -0.19 2.79
N ALA A 510 9.42 -1.50 2.88
CA ALA A 510 9.74 -2.32 4.05
C ALA A 510 11.13 -2.97 3.98
N ALA A 511 11.74 -3.10 2.78
CA ALA A 511 13.02 -3.79 2.56
C ALA A 511 14.19 -3.26 3.41
N PRO A 512 14.31 -1.95 3.75
CA PRO A 512 15.37 -1.46 4.62
C PRO A 512 15.39 -2.13 6.01
N ALA A 513 14.28 -2.69 6.49
CA ALA A 513 14.25 -3.44 7.73
C ALA A 513 15.06 -4.75 7.65
N PHE A 514 15.07 -5.41 6.49
CA PHE A 514 15.91 -6.59 6.26
C PHE A 514 17.39 -6.21 6.13
N VAL A 515 17.68 -5.05 5.54
CA VAL A 515 19.04 -4.48 5.50
C VAL A 515 19.54 -4.17 6.92
N LEU A 516 18.71 -3.55 7.77
CA LEU A 516 19.01 -3.31 9.18
C LEU A 516 19.30 -4.63 9.91
N LEU A 517 18.48 -5.65 9.70
CA LEU A 517 18.65 -6.98 10.29
C LEU A 517 20.01 -7.58 9.87
N ALA A 518 20.33 -7.58 8.57
CA ALA A 518 21.59 -8.11 8.04
C ALA A 518 22.82 -7.36 8.58
N ALA A 519 22.83 -6.04 8.46
CA ALA A 519 23.92 -5.19 8.91
C ALA A 519 24.14 -5.31 10.43
N GLY A 520 23.06 -5.25 11.22
CA GLY A 520 23.12 -5.33 12.68
C GLY A 520 23.55 -6.69 13.18
N SER A 521 23.13 -7.79 12.54
CA SER A 521 23.50 -9.14 12.93
C SER A 521 24.93 -9.53 12.51
N LEU A 522 25.39 -9.09 11.34
CA LEU A 522 26.71 -9.44 10.81
C LEU A 522 27.84 -8.53 11.32
N ALA A 523 27.59 -7.23 11.48
CA ALA A 523 28.59 -6.25 11.86
C ALA A 523 28.43 -5.66 13.27
N GLY A 524 27.33 -5.98 13.96
CA GLY A 524 27.06 -5.52 15.32
C GLY A 524 27.97 -6.14 16.37
N PRO A 525 28.06 -5.55 17.59
CA PRO A 525 28.87 -6.08 18.69
C PRO A 525 28.35 -7.44 19.14
N ARG A 526 29.28 -8.34 19.44
CA ARG A 526 28.96 -9.62 20.10
C ARG A 526 28.56 -9.37 21.55
N PRO A 527 27.68 -10.20 22.16
CA PRO A 527 27.48 -10.13 23.59
C PRO A 527 28.84 -10.33 24.28
N ALA A 528 29.11 -9.50 25.28
CA ALA A 528 30.30 -9.71 26.11
C ALA A 528 30.24 -11.14 26.67
N THR A 529 31.21 -11.95 26.34
CA THR A 529 31.38 -13.27 26.99
C THR A 529 31.58 -13.00 28.47
N VAL A 530 30.60 -13.36 29.29
CA VAL A 530 30.78 -13.40 30.74
C VAL A 530 31.89 -14.42 30.98
N ARG A 531 33.13 -13.94 31.15
CA ARG A 531 34.17 -14.77 31.70
C ARG A 531 33.71 -15.11 33.10
N MET A 532 33.29 -16.35 33.32
CA MET A 532 33.18 -16.83 34.69
C MET A 532 34.56 -16.68 35.30
N PRO A 533 34.67 -16.05 36.47
CA PRO A 533 35.95 -16.06 37.19
C PRO A 533 36.37 -17.52 37.43
N PRO A 534 37.67 -17.80 37.37
CA PRO A 534 38.21 -19.15 37.55
C PRO A 534 37.85 -19.77 38.90
#